data_7f4081fb33117e7f3edbebe81dbe87d1
#
_entry.id   7f4081fb33117e7f3edbebe81dbe87d1
#
_cell.length_a   1.000
_cell.length_b   1.000
_cell.length_c   1.000
_cell.angle_alpha   90.00
_cell.angle_beta   90.00
_cell.angle_gamma   90.00
#
_symmetry.space_group_name_H-M   'P 1'
#
loop_
_entity.id
_entity.type
_entity.pdbx_description
1 polymer ?
#
loop_
_entity_poly.entity_id
_entity_poly.type
_entity_poly.pdbx_seq_one_letter_code
_entity_poly.pdbx_strand_id
1 'polypeptide(L)'
;MRPQVVTLSDASGGAKNVVIPIDYMARPQVSLQVDVTGTANWTVQQTLDNVFDIAAGSVTWLDHPDTNMVAQTVDRQGNYAYTPFAVKLILNSGDGSAKITIIQPGTIV
;
A
#
# COMPACT_ATOMS: atom_id res chain seq x y z
N MET A 1 11.36 13.07 0.02
CA MET A 1 10.01 12.92 0.60
C MET A 1 10.12 12.23 1.94
N ARG A 2 9.31 12.65 2.88
CA ARG A 2 9.25 11.96 4.17
C ARG A 2 8.57 10.59 4.01
N PRO A 3 8.97 9.58 4.77
CA PRO A 3 8.25 8.32 4.78
C PRO A 3 6.79 8.52 5.16
N GLN A 4 5.90 7.85 4.45
CA GLN A 4 4.49 7.77 4.85
C GLN A 4 4.28 6.46 5.59
N VAL A 5 3.69 6.53 6.77
CA VAL A 5 3.47 5.35 7.62
C VAL A 5 1.99 5.29 7.97
N VAL A 6 1.36 4.16 7.67
CA VAL A 6 -0.05 3.92 7.98
C VAL A 6 -0.21 2.54 8.57
N THR A 7 -1.02 2.43 9.62
CA THR A 7 -1.30 1.15 10.28
C THR A 7 -2.78 0.83 10.21
N LEU A 8 -3.10 -0.41 9.81
CA LEU A 8 -4.43 -0.99 9.92
C LEU A 8 -4.43 -2.06 10.99
N SER A 9 -5.48 -2.12 11.79
CA SER A 9 -5.57 -3.07 12.91
C SER A 9 -6.96 -3.69 12.98
N ASP A 10 -7.00 -4.95 13.40
CA ASP A 10 -8.22 -5.69 13.75
C ASP A 10 -9.21 -5.77 12.59
N ALA A 11 -8.97 -6.71 11.69
CA ALA A 11 -9.90 -7.05 10.61
C ALA A 11 -10.78 -8.27 10.96
N SER A 12 -10.91 -8.60 12.24
CA SER A 12 -11.73 -9.74 12.67
C SER A 12 -13.21 -9.54 12.36
N GLY A 13 -13.67 -8.29 12.32
CA GLY A 13 -15.04 -7.96 11.94
C GLY A 13 -15.24 -7.71 10.44
N GLY A 14 -14.21 -7.86 9.64
CA GLY A 14 -14.23 -7.63 8.19
C GLY A 14 -12.96 -6.94 7.71
N ALA A 15 -12.69 -7.05 6.42
CA ALA A 15 -11.49 -6.45 5.82
C ALA A 15 -11.49 -4.93 5.98
N LYS A 16 -10.28 -4.38 6.18
CA LYS A 16 -10.04 -2.94 6.23
C LYS A 16 -9.07 -2.55 5.15
N ASN A 17 -9.15 -1.31 4.68
CA ASN A 17 -8.22 -0.80 3.69
C ASN A 17 -7.93 0.67 3.90
N VAL A 18 -6.81 1.12 3.35
CA VAL A 18 -6.44 2.53 3.31
C VAL A 18 -5.82 2.85 1.95
N VAL A 19 -6.18 3.98 1.39
CA VAL A 19 -5.65 4.50 0.13
C VAL A 19 -4.60 5.54 0.45
N ILE A 20 -3.40 5.36 -0.11
CA ILE A 20 -2.26 6.25 0.14
C ILE A 20 -1.86 6.87 -1.20
N PRO A 21 -2.17 8.16 -1.43
CA PRO A 21 -1.70 8.83 -2.65
C PRO A 21 -0.18 8.93 -2.67
N ILE A 22 0.39 8.74 -3.85
CA ILE A 22 1.83 8.81 -4.08
C ILE A 22 2.15 10.12 -4.80
N ASP A 23 3.34 10.65 -4.58
CA ASP A 23 3.80 11.81 -5.30
C ASP A 23 4.21 11.39 -6.72
N TYR A 24 3.26 11.47 -7.65
CA TYR A 24 3.48 11.05 -9.03
C TYR A 24 4.40 12.02 -9.79
N MET A 25 4.72 13.16 -9.21
CA MET A 25 5.66 14.12 -9.78
C MET A 25 7.11 13.86 -9.36
N ALA A 26 7.32 12.95 -8.43
CA ALA A 26 8.65 12.57 -7.98
C ALA A 26 9.25 11.48 -8.88
N ARG A 27 10.49 11.07 -8.57
CA ARG A 27 11.16 10.02 -9.33
C ARG A 27 10.38 8.71 -9.26
N PRO A 28 10.40 7.89 -10.33
CA PRO A 28 9.62 6.68 -10.43
C PRO A 28 10.23 5.50 -9.65
N GLN A 29 10.52 5.70 -8.39
CA GLN A 29 10.98 4.64 -7.49
C GLN A 29 10.24 4.75 -6.20
N VAL A 30 9.42 3.75 -5.92
CA VAL A 30 8.64 3.70 -4.69
C VAL A 30 9.05 2.44 -3.96
N SER A 31 9.58 2.60 -2.75
CA SER A 31 9.92 1.48 -1.88
C SER A 31 8.87 1.38 -0.79
N LEU A 32 8.46 0.15 -0.50
CA LEU A 32 7.49 -0.08 0.56
C LEU A 32 7.88 -1.28 1.42
N GLN A 33 7.41 -1.22 2.64
CA GLN A 33 7.64 -2.25 3.63
C GLN A 33 6.37 -2.43 4.43
N VAL A 34 5.99 -3.67 4.65
CA VAL A 34 4.84 -4.00 5.50
C VAL A 34 5.33 -4.80 6.69
N ASP A 35 5.05 -4.30 7.88
CA ASP A 35 5.37 -4.96 9.15
C ASP A 35 4.08 -5.50 9.76
N VAL A 36 4.13 -6.74 10.22
CA VAL A 36 3.00 -7.42 10.83
C VAL A 36 3.24 -7.54 12.34
N THR A 37 2.20 -7.26 13.12
CA THR A 37 2.18 -7.54 14.55
C THR A 37 0.96 -8.42 14.84
N GLY A 38 1.21 -9.58 15.45
CA GLY A 38 0.14 -10.54 15.73
C GLY A 38 -0.27 -11.28 14.46
N THR A 39 -1.55 -11.64 14.37
CA THR A 39 -2.11 -12.37 13.24
C THR A 39 -2.76 -11.41 12.27
N ALA A 40 -2.20 -11.30 11.07
CA ALA A 40 -2.73 -10.40 10.04
C ALA A 40 -2.43 -10.97 8.65
N ASN A 41 -3.42 -10.91 7.76
CA ASN A 41 -3.26 -11.23 6.35
C ASN A 41 -3.48 -9.95 5.55
N TRP A 42 -2.52 -9.57 4.72
CA TRP A 42 -2.55 -8.28 4.03
C TRP A 42 -2.21 -8.42 2.56
N THR A 43 -2.63 -7.42 1.78
CA THR A 43 -2.37 -7.30 0.35
C THR A 43 -2.09 -5.85 0.02
N VAL A 44 -1.14 -5.62 -0.90
CA VAL A 44 -0.87 -4.29 -1.46
C VAL A 44 -1.41 -4.25 -2.89
N GLN A 45 -2.13 -3.18 -3.20
CA GLN A 45 -2.63 -2.89 -4.55
C GLN A 45 -2.18 -1.50 -4.98
N GLN A 46 -2.21 -1.24 -6.27
CA GLN A 46 -1.89 0.06 -6.83
C GLN A 46 -2.88 0.42 -7.93
N THR A 47 -2.92 1.71 -8.25
CA THR A 47 -3.71 2.22 -9.37
C THR A 47 -2.96 3.36 -10.06
N LEU A 48 -3.18 3.52 -11.34
CA LEU A 48 -2.77 4.71 -12.10
C LEU A 48 -3.91 5.71 -12.24
N ASP A 49 -5.10 5.35 -11.79
CA ASP A 49 -6.27 6.23 -11.84
C ASP A 49 -6.13 7.37 -10.83
N ASN A 50 -6.63 8.53 -11.19
CA ASN A 50 -6.64 9.67 -10.29
C ASN A 50 -7.76 9.49 -9.25
N VAL A 51 -7.38 9.07 -8.05
CA VAL A 51 -8.33 8.76 -6.97
C VAL A 51 -9.06 9.99 -6.44
N PHE A 52 -8.59 11.20 -6.78
CA PHE A 52 -9.26 12.43 -6.38
C PHE A 52 -10.40 12.81 -7.33
N ASP A 53 -10.32 12.39 -8.60
CA ASP A 53 -11.30 12.75 -9.64
C ASP A 53 -12.27 11.62 -9.95
N ILE A 54 -11.88 10.38 -9.70
CA ILE A 54 -12.69 9.20 -10.02
C ILE A 54 -13.40 8.73 -8.76
N ALA A 55 -14.68 8.42 -8.87
CA ALA A 55 -15.45 7.87 -7.75
C ALA A 55 -14.80 6.57 -7.25
N ALA A 56 -14.77 6.38 -5.94
CA ALA A 56 -14.04 5.27 -5.29
C ALA A 56 -14.40 3.90 -5.87
N GLY A 57 -15.66 3.68 -6.21
CA GLY A 57 -16.11 2.41 -6.80
C GLY A 57 -15.72 2.23 -8.27
N SER A 58 -15.21 3.26 -8.93
CA SER A 58 -14.80 3.24 -10.34
C SER A 58 -13.30 3.21 -10.53
N VAL A 59 -12.53 3.28 -9.47
CA VAL A 59 -11.06 3.19 -9.53
C VAL A 59 -10.67 1.74 -9.78
N THR A 60 -9.78 1.51 -10.75
CA THR A 60 -9.26 0.17 -11.03
C THR A 60 -8.04 -0.11 -10.15
N TRP A 61 -8.19 -1.03 -9.23
CA TRP A 61 -7.12 -1.48 -8.36
C TRP A 61 -6.57 -2.81 -8.84
N LEU A 62 -5.25 -2.93 -8.93
CA LEU A 62 -4.57 -4.15 -9.33
C LEU A 62 -3.65 -4.60 -8.21
N ASP A 63 -3.53 -5.92 -8.02
CA ASP A 63 -2.60 -6.47 -7.06
C ASP A 63 -1.15 -6.12 -7.42
N HIS A 64 -0.31 -5.97 -6.41
CA HIS A 64 1.12 -5.76 -6.62
C HIS A 64 1.67 -6.84 -7.55
N PRO A 65 2.52 -6.47 -8.54
CA PRO A 65 3.08 -7.45 -9.50
C PRO A 65 3.88 -8.57 -8.82
N ASP A 66 4.48 -8.29 -7.66
CA ASP A 66 5.18 -9.30 -6.87
C ASP A 66 4.18 -9.99 -5.95
N THR A 67 3.98 -11.29 -6.14
CA THR A 67 3.05 -12.08 -5.33
C THR A 67 3.45 -12.13 -3.85
N ASN A 68 4.70 -11.80 -3.52
CA ASN A 68 5.13 -11.66 -2.13
C ASN A 68 4.49 -10.47 -1.41
N MET A 69 3.76 -9.62 -2.12
CA MET A 69 3.02 -8.49 -1.56
C MET A 69 1.50 -8.73 -1.58
N VAL A 70 1.06 -9.96 -1.83
CA VAL A 70 -0.35 -10.32 -1.96
C VAL A 70 -0.68 -11.47 -1.00
N ALA A 71 -1.70 -11.27 -0.17
CA ALA A 71 -2.20 -12.26 0.80
C ALA A 71 -1.08 -12.83 1.68
N GLN A 72 -0.27 -11.94 2.24
CA GLN A 72 0.86 -12.31 3.09
C GLN A 72 0.52 -12.19 4.57
N THR A 73 1.20 -12.97 5.38
CA THR A 73 1.01 -12.98 6.85
C THR A 73 2.29 -12.63 7.61
N VAL A 74 3.34 -12.28 6.90
CA VAL A 74 4.67 -11.97 7.45
C VAL A 74 5.12 -10.61 6.93
N ASP A 75 6.19 -10.09 7.53
CA ASP A 75 6.83 -8.86 7.06
C ASP A 75 7.38 -9.07 5.66
N ARG A 76 7.19 -8.07 4.79
CA ARG A 76 7.71 -8.07 3.44
C ARG A 76 8.18 -6.70 3.05
N GLN A 77 9.04 -6.65 2.06
CA GLN A 77 9.52 -5.44 1.44
C GLN A 77 9.36 -5.56 -0.07
N GLY A 78 8.94 -4.47 -0.69
CA GLY A 78 8.74 -4.46 -2.14
C GLY A 78 8.98 -3.08 -2.71
N ASN A 79 8.82 -2.97 -4.02
CA ASN A 79 8.99 -1.71 -4.71
C ASN A 79 8.13 -1.66 -5.97
N TYR A 80 8.05 -0.46 -6.54
CA TYR A 80 7.53 -0.22 -7.87
C TYR A 80 8.63 0.44 -8.72
N ALA A 81 8.86 -0.10 -9.91
CA ALA A 81 9.77 0.50 -10.89
C ALA A 81 9.15 1.70 -11.58
N TYR A 82 7.84 1.87 -11.46
CA TYR A 82 7.08 3.02 -11.95
C TYR A 82 6.39 3.70 -10.76
N THR A 83 5.85 4.90 -10.98
CA THR A 83 5.12 5.60 -9.92
C THR A 83 3.62 5.39 -10.12
N PRO A 84 2.97 4.61 -9.27
CA PRO A 84 1.51 4.57 -9.29
C PRO A 84 0.93 5.89 -8.80
N PHE A 85 -0.33 6.16 -9.11
CA PHE A 85 -1.00 7.34 -8.58
C PHE A 85 -1.28 7.17 -7.08
N ALA A 86 -1.70 5.97 -6.68
CA ALA A 86 -1.96 5.65 -5.29
C ALA A 86 -1.70 4.17 -5.02
N VAL A 87 -1.42 3.88 -3.76
CA VAL A 87 -1.24 2.52 -3.25
C VAL A 87 -2.32 2.26 -2.21
N LYS A 88 -2.84 1.06 -2.20
CA LYS A 88 -3.83 0.63 -1.21
C LYS A 88 -3.24 -0.52 -0.39
N LEU A 89 -3.29 -0.39 0.93
CA LEU A 89 -3.06 -1.50 1.84
C LEU A 89 -4.41 -2.08 2.24
N ILE A 90 -4.57 -3.39 2.11
CA ILE A 90 -5.75 -4.11 2.54
C ILE A 90 -5.35 -5.06 3.66
N LEU A 91 -5.99 -4.92 4.81
CA LEU A 91 -5.91 -5.92 5.88
C LEU A 91 -7.09 -6.87 5.67
N ASN A 92 -6.81 -8.05 5.11
CA ASN A 92 -7.84 -8.99 4.68
C ASN A 92 -8.51 -9.68 5.87
N SER A 93 -7.73 -10.05 6.89
CA SER A 93 -8.23 -10.80 8.05
C SER A 93 -7.22 -10.73 9.18
N GLY A 94 -7.66 -11.18 10.36
CA GLY A 94 -6.83 -11.26 11.55
C GLY A 94 -7.09 -10.12 12.52
N ASP A 95 -6.78 -10.37 13.79
CA ASP A 95 -6.95 -9.39 14.88
C ASP A 95 -5.66 -8.60 15.17
N GLY A 96 -4.57 -8.92 14.48
CA GLY A 96 -3.32 -8.18 14.57
C GLY A 96 -3.33 -6.92 13.72
N SER A 97 -2.15 -6.42 13.42
CA SER A 97 -1.99 -5.19 12.65
C SER A 97 -0.98 -5.35 11.52
N ALA A 98 -1.15 -4.54 10.47
CA ALA A 98 -0.21 -4.39 9.38
C ALA A 98 0.13 -2.91 9.24
N LYS A 99 1.42 -2.59 9.27
CA LYS A 99 1.92 -1.23 9.12
C LYS A 99 2.67 -1.14 7.81
N ILE A 100 2.23 -0.26 6.92
CA ILE A 100 2.93 0.00 5.67
C ILE A 100 3.75 1.28 5.80
N THR A 101 5.01 1.21 5.36
CA THR A 101 5.90 2.36 5.26
C THR A 101 6.28 2.54 3.80
N ILE A 102 6.07 3.73 3.28
CA ILE A 102 6.36 4.06 1.88
C ILE A 102 7.41 5.15 1.84
N ILE A 103 8.48 4.92 1.09
CA ILE A 103 9.52 5.90 0.84
C ILE A 103 9.65 6.10 -0.66
N GLN A 104 9.70 7.35 -1.05
CA GLN A 104 9.89 7.75 -2.44
C GLN A 104 11.03 8.74 -2.50
N PRO A 105 12.03 8.55 -3.40
CA PRO A 105 13.11 9.51 -3.52
C PRO A 105 12.56 10.88 -3.89
N GLY A 106 12.95 11.88 -3.13
CA GLY A 106 12.61 13.26 -3.45
C GLY A 106 13.51 13.82 -4.54
N THR A 107 13.12 14.98 -5.07
CA THR A 107 13.99 15.74 -5.94
C THR A 107 15.03 16.44 -5.07
N ILE A 108 16.29 16.19 -5.37
CA ILE A 108 17.39 16.90 -4.73
C ILE A 108 17.72 18.09 -5.61
N VAL A 109 17.64 19.23 -5.03
CA VAL A 109 17.92 20.48 -5.73
C VAL A 109 19.24 21.06 -5.24
#